data_f37ef2e56d865fa9fb68ab12a3200894
#
_entry.id   f37ef2e56d865fa9fb68ab12a3200894
#
_cell.length_a   1.000
_cell.length_b   1.000
_cell.length_c   1.000
_cell.angle_alpha   90.00
_cell.angle_beta   90.00
_cell.angle_gamma   90.00
#
_symmetry.space_group_name_H-M   'P 1'
#
loop_
_entity.id
_entity.type
_entity.pdbx_description
1 polymer ?
#
loop_
_entity_poly.entity_id
_entity_poly.type
_entity_poly.pdbx_seq_one_letter_code
_entity_poly.pdbx_strand_id
1 'polypeptide(L)'
;YLLFVLFATAFVYFQLDFEFLGAVQIAVYAGGILVLFVFAIMLTHKPGKESEPLSSEKRVLGLSAAVAGVAVCGYALFSYGQFCVQKLLPAGDYSIEQIGKALLNSDKFGLLLPFEAVSVLLLACIIGGVVVARRR
;
A
#
# COMPACT_ATOMS: atom_id res chain seq x y z
N TYR A 1 -5.74 -11.81 4.36
CA TYR A 1 -6.60 -10.62 4.21
C TYR A 1 -5.80 -9.40 3.74
N LEU A 2 -4.63 -9.08 4.33
CA LEU A 2 -3.80 -7.94 3.92
C LEU A 2 -3.40 -7.99 2.44
N LEU A 3 -3.05 -9.16 1.92
CA LEU A 3 -2.75 -9.36 0.50
C LEU A 3 -3.91 -8.90 -0.40
N PHE A 4 -5.15 -9.29 -0.05
CA PHE A 4 -6.35 -8.87 -0.80
C PHE A 4 -6.54 -7.35 -0.82
N VAL A 5 -6.29 -6.70 0.31
CA VAL A 5 -6.38 -5.23 0.41
C VAL A 5 -5.34 -4.58 -0.50
N LEU A 6 -4.11 -5.09 -0.52
CA LEU A 6 -3.05 -4.54 -1.37
C LEU A 6 -3.33 -4.72 -2.87
N PHE A 7 -3.89 -5.88 -3.26
CA PHE A 7 -4.33 -6.08 -4.65
C PHE A 7 -5.52 -5.20 -5.01
N ALA A 8 -6.50 -5.06 -4.10
CA ALA A 8 -7.64 -4.16 -4.33
C ALA A 8 -7.18 -2.71 -4.50
N THR A 9 -6.19 -2.27 -3.72
CA THR A 9 -5.60 -0.92 -3.86
C THR A 9 -4.92 -0.76 -5.22
N ALA A 10 -4.16 -1.76 -5.69
CA ALA A 10 -3.54 -1.73 -7.00
C ALA A 10 -4.60 -1.63 -8.12
N PHE A 11 -5.71 -2.37 -7.97
CA PHE A 11 -6.80 -2.32 -8.93
C PHE A 11 -7.46 -0.92 -8.98
N VAL A 12 -7.61 -0.25 -7.84
CA VAL A 12 -8.11 1.14 -7.79
C VAL A 12 -7.14 2.08 -8.51
N TYR A 13 -5.82 1.90 -8.37
CA TYR A 13 -4.86 2.71 -9.13
C TYR A 13 -5.00 2.53 -10.63
N PHE A 14 -5.18 1.30 -11.12
CA PHE A 14 -5.42 1.05 -12.54
C PHE A 14 -6.75 1.66 -13.04
N GLN A 15 -7.78 1.65 -12.21
CA GLN A 15 -9.07 2.29 -12.53
C GLN A 15 -8.96 3.82 -12.65
N LEU A 16 -7.99 4.41 -11.98
CA LEU A 16 -7.72 5.85 -11.99
C LEU A 16 -6.65 6.25 -13.01
N ASP A 17 -6.26 5.35 -13.91
CA ASP A 17 -5.21 5.53 -14.94
C ASP A 17 -3.81 5.81 -14.36
N PHE A 18 -3.56 5.47 -13.09
CA PHE A 18 -2.25 5.51 -12.47
C PHE A 18 -1.49 4.20 -12.66
N GLU A 19 -1.17 3.85 -13.89
CA GLU A 19 -0.56 2.56 -14.24
C GLU A 19 0.73 2.28 -13.48
N PHE A 20 1.61 3.28 -13.37
CA PHE A 20 2.88 3.15 -12.66
C PHE A 20 2.67 2.85 -11.16
N LEU A 21 1.74 3.56 -10.50
CA LEU A 21 1.44 3.33 -9.08
C LEU A 21 0.83 1.95 -8.85
N GLY A 22 -0.05 1.51 -9.74
CA GLY A 22 -0.64 0.16 -9.68
C GLY A 22 0.43 -0.92 -9.82
N ALA A 23 1.36 -0.78 -10.77
CA ALA A 23 2.46 -1.71 -10.95
C ALA A 23 3.40 -1.75 -9.73
N VAL A 24 3.77 -0.59 -9.18
CA VAL A 24 4.60 -0.50 -7.97
C VAL A 24 3.89 -1.11 -6.76
N GLN A 25 2.60 -0.88 -6.61
CA GLN A 25 1.80 -1.46 -5.54
C GLN A 25 1.87 -3.00 -5.55
N ILE A 26 1.73 -3.62 -6.72
CA ILE A 26 1.82 -5.08 -6.83
C ILE A 26 3.26 -5.55 -6.62
N ALA A 27 4.23 -4.96 -7.29
CA ALA A 27 5.61 -5.43 -7.26
C ALA A 27 6.27 -5.23 -5.90
N VAL A 28 6.11 -4.06 -5.29
CA VAL A 28 6.79 -3.70 -4.05
C VAL A 28 5.98 -4.10 -2.82
N TYR A 29 4.71 -3.70 -2.73
CA TYR A 29 3.93 -3.96 -1.51
C TYR A 29 3.45 -5.41 -1.45
N ALA A 30 2.79 -5.90 -2.48
CA ALA A 30 2.29 -7.27 -2.47
C ALA A 30 3.40 -8.31 -2.73
N GLY A 31 4.34 -8.01 -3.63
CA GLY A 31 5.44 -8.91 -3.98
C GLY A 31 6.63 -8.85 -3.01
N GLY A 32 7.15 -7.65 -2.72
CA GLY A 32 8.35 -7.49 -1.90
C GLY A 32 8.05 -7.51 -0.40
N ILE A 33 7.40 -6.47 0.09
CA ILE A 33 7.25 -6.23 1.54
C ILE A 33 6.40 -7.31 2.20
N LEU A 34 5.24 -7.64 1.62
CA LEU A 34 4.34 -8.62 2.22
C LEU A 34 4.95 -10.02 2.27
N VAL A 35 5.61 -10.45 1.20
CA VAL A 35 6.24 -11.77 1.13
C VAL A 35 7.35 -11.88 2.17
N LEU A 36 8.21 -10.86 2.30
CA LEU A 36 9.26 -10.84 3.34
C LEU A 36 8.65 -10.83 4.75
N PHE A 37 7.55 -10.11 4.95
CA PHE A 37 6.86 -10.06 6.23
C PHE A 37 6.25 -11.41 6.62
N VAL A 38 5.58 -12.09 5.67
CA VAL A 38 5.04 -13.45 5.89
C VAL A 38 6.17 -14.43 6.19
N PHE A 39 7.27 -14.37 5.46
CA PHE A 39 8.44 -15.21 5.71
C PHE A 39 9.04 -14.96 7.10
N ALA A 40 9.18 -13.70 7.51
CA ALA A 40 9.66 -13.35 8.84
C ALA A 40 8.74 -13.89 9.96
N ILE A 41 7.42 -13.79 9.78
CA ILE A 41 6.46 -14.35 10.74
C ILE A 41 6.58 -15.88 10.78
N MET A 42 6.67 -16.55 9.65
CA MET A 42 6.83 -18.01 9.61
C MET A 42 8.09 -18.48 10.34
N LEU A 43 9.20 -17.73 10.24
CA LEU A 43 10.44 -18.06 10.95
C LEU A 43 10.37 -17.78 12.46
N THR A 44 9.59 -16.77 12.88
CA THR A 44 9.50 -16.36 14.30
C THR A 44 8.34 -17.02 15.02
N HIS A 45 7.33 -17.51 14.29
CA HIS A 45 6.16 -18.12 14.88
C HIS A 45 6.50 -19.51 15.45
N LYS A 46 6.37 -19.67 16.76
CA LYS A 46 6.49 -21.00 17.39
C LYS A 46 5.20 -21.80 17.13
N PRO A 47 5.26 -22.90 16.37
CA PRO A 47 4.09 -23.77 16.22
C PRO A 47 3.74 -24.37 17.59
N GLY A 48 2.54 -24.12 18.08
CA GLY A 48 2.05 -24.74 19.33
C GLY A 48 1.29 -23.85 20.30
N LYS A 49 1.19 -22.53 20.08
CA LYS A 49 0.19 -21.73 20.77
C LYS A 49 -1.04 -21.62 19.87
N GLU A 50 -2.00 -22.49 20.09
CA GLU A 50 -3.34 -22.30 19.57
C GLU A 50 -3.83 -20.93 20.05
N SER A 51 -4.19 -20.08 19.09
CA SER A 51 -4.83 -18.79 19.40
C SER A 51 -6.12 -19.13 20.12
N GLU A 52 -6.30 -18.62 21.34
CA GLU A 52 -7.56 -18.80 22.07
C GLU A 52 -8.72 -18.42 21.13
N PRO A 53 -9.77 -19.26 21.04
CA PRO A 53 -10.89 -18.97 20.18
C PRO A 53 -11.51 -17.64 20.61
N LEU A 54 -11.58 -16.69 19.68
CA LEU A 54 -12.23 -15.41 19.90
C LEU A 54 -13.64 -15.64 20.48
N SER A 55 -13.93 -15.05 21.63
CA SER A 55 -15.25 -15.15 22.21
C SER A 55 -16.31 -14.71 21.20
N SER A 56 -17.45 -15.39 21.21
CA SER A 56 -18.55 -15.15 20.25
C SER A 56 -18.95 -13.67 20.18
N GLU A 57 -18.91 -12.95 21.29
CA GLU A 57 -19.24 -11.52 21.37
C GLU A 57 -18.29 -10.65 20.56
N LYS A 58 -16.97 -10.91 20.63
CA LYS A 58 -15.97 -10.15 19.86
C LYS A 58 -16.11 -10.40 18.36
N ARG A 59 -16.52 -11.59 17.97
CA ARG A 59 -16.77 -11.94 16.57
C ARG A 59 -17.99 -11.22 16.03
N VAL A 60 -19.07 -11.14 16.79
CA VAL A 60 -20.30 -10.41 16.42
C VAL A 60 -20.01 -8.90 16.32
N LEU A 61 -19.27 -8.35 17.29
CA LEU A 61 -18.88 -6.94 17.27
C LEU A 61 -18.01 -6.59 16.06
N GLY A 62 -17.05 -7.45 15.72
CA GLY A 62 -16.20 -7.28 14.53
C GLY A 62 -17.00 -7.37 13.24
N LEU A 63 -17.95 -8.30 13.15
CA LEU A 63 -18.81 -8.44 11.99
C LEU A 63 -19.74 -7.22 11.81
N SER A 64 -20.33 -6.72 12.89
CA SER A 64 -21.20 -5.55 12.82
C SER A 64 -20.43 -4.29 12.42
N ALA A 65 -19.21 -4.11 12.93
CA ALA A 65 -18.34 -3.01 12.53
C ALA A 65 -17.94 -3.08 11.05
N ALA A 66 -17.64 -4.28 10.54
CA ALA A 66 -17.32 -4.50 9.14
C ALA A 66 -18.50 -4.19 8.22
N VAL A 67 -19.70 -4.66 8.57
CA VAL A 67 -20.94 -4.37 7.81
C VAL A 67 -21.25 -2.89 7.83
N ALA A 68 -21.13 -2.22 8.97
CA ALA A 68 -21.32 -0.78 9.07
C ALA A 68 -20.31 0.00 8.22
N GLY A 69 -19.04 -0.39 8.22
CA GLY A 69 -18.01 0.20 7.38
C GLY A 69 -18.32 0.07 5.88
N VAL A 70 -18.69 -1.13 5.44
CA VAL A 70 -19.09 -1.39 4.04
C VAL A 70 -20.34 -0.58 3.66
N ALA A 71 -21.32 -0.48 4.56
CA ALA A 71 -22.53 0.30 4.31
C ALA A 71 -22.24 1.80 4.16
N VAL A 72 -21.41 2.36 5.02
CA VAL A 72 -21.00 3.79 4.95
C VAL A 72 -20.20 4.07 3.68
N CYS A 73 -19.22 3.22 3.35
CA CYS A 73 -18.44 3.35 2.12
C CYS A 73 -19.32 3.20 0.87
N GLY A 74 -20.21 2.21 0.87
CA GLY A 74 -21.14 1.99 -0.23
C GLY A 74 -22.12 3.16 -0.42
N TYR A 75 -22.65 3.70 0.67
CA TYR A 75 -23.50 4.90 0.64
C TYR A 75 -22.74 6.12 0.10
N ALA A 76 -21.50 6.32 0.58
CA ALA A 76 -20.64 7.41 0.11
C ALA A 76 -20.37 7.29 -1.41
N LEU A 77 -20.00 6.11 -1.89
CA LEU A 77 -19.76 5.86 -3.30
C LEU A 77 -21.02 6.07 -4.15
N PHE A 78 -22.16 5.63 -3.66
CA PHE A 78 -23.43 5.81 -4.37
C PHE A 78 -23.87 7.27 -4.42
N SER A 79 -23.76 7.99 -3.29
CA SER A 79 -24.13 9.42 -3.21
C SER A 79 -23.17 10.34 -3.98
N TYR A 80 -21.86 10.04 -3.97
CA TYR A 80 -20.85 10.84 -4.66
C TYR A 80 -20.54 10.35 -6.06
N GLY A 81 -20.77 9.08 -6.37
CA GLY A 81 -20.51 8.49 -7.69
C GLY A 81 -21.25 9.16 -8.85
N GLN A 82 -22.41 9.72 -8.58
CA GLN A 82 -23.16 10.52 -9.58
C GLN A 82 -22.54 11.91 -9.80
N PHE A 83 -21.77 12.45 -8.84
CA PHE A 83 -21.27 13.82 -8.88
C PHE A 83 -19.80 13.95 -9.24
N CYS A 84 -18.97 12.95 -8.94
CA CYS A 84 -17.52 13.04 -9.02
C CYS A 84 -16.89 12.48 -10.29
N VAL A 85 -17.53 11.54 -10.97
CA VAL A 85 -16.90 10.84 -12.13
C VAL A 85 -16.65 11.79 -13.31
N GLN A 86 -17.36 12.90 -13.39
CA GLN A 86 -17.28 13.80 -14.56
C GLN A 86 -16.47 15.08 -14.33
N LYS A 87 -16.02 15.38 -13.13
CA LYS A 87 -15.45 16.72 -12.81
C LYS A 87 -14.09 16.74 -12.11
N LEU A 88 -13.50 15.60 -11.74
CA LEU A 88 -12.38 15.58 -10.80
C LEU A 88 -11.03 15.20 -11.37
N LEU A 89 -10.93 14.81 -12.63
CA LEU A 89 -9.63 14.55 -13.21
C LEU A 89 -9.53 15.23 -14.57
N PRO A 90 -8.79 16.34 -14.71
CA PRO A 90 -8.18 16.62 -15.99
C PRO A 90 -7.36 15.36 -16.31
N ALA A 91 -7.60 14.77 -17.48
CA ALA A 91 -6.78 13.69 -18.00
C ALA A 91 -5.35 14.22 -18.16
N GLY A 92 -4.58 14.16 -17.09
CA GLY A 92 -3.15 14.38 -17.12
C GLY A 92 -2.55 13.04 -17.52
N ASP A 93 -1.73 13.04 -18.55
CA ASP A 93 -0.91 11.89 -18.89
C ASP A 93 0.04 11.61 -17.73
N TYR A 94 -0.37 10.80 -16.77
CA TYR A 94 0.48 10.35 -15.66
C TYR A 94 1.43 9.24 -16.12
N SER A 95 2.11 9.48 -17.24
CA SER A 95 3.07 8.52 -17.78
C SER A 95 4.31 8.45 -16.87
N ILE A 96 4.95 7.30 -16.87
CA ILE A 96 6.19 7.07 -16.11
C ILE A 96 7.27 8.11 -16.47
N GLU A 97 7.26 8.60 -17.70
CA GLU A 97 8.18 9.64 -18.16
C GLU A 97 7.96 10.97 -17.43
N GLN A 98 6.71 11.38 -17.26
CA GLN A 98 6.38 12.62 -16.54
C GLN A 98 6.72 12.52 -15.05
N ILE A 99 6.44 11.36 -14.44
CA ILE A 99 6.82 11.10 -13.05
C ILE A 99 8.34 11.17 -12.92
N GLY A 100 9.08 10.55 -13.83
CA GLY A 100 10.55 10.60 -13.83
C GLY A 100 11.09 12.02 -13.98
N LYS A 101 10.53 12.80 -14.88
CA LYS A 101 10.91 14.23 -15.07
C LYS A 101 10.59 15.05 -13.81
N ALA A 102 9.44 14.84 -13.18
CA ALA A 102 9.07 15.54 -11.94
C ALA A 102 9.99 15.19 -10.76
N LEU A 103 10.38 13.91 -10.63
CA LEU A 103 11.29 13.44 -9.59
C LEU A 103 12.72 13.97 -9.75
N LEU A 104 13.20 14.13 -11.00
CA LEU A 104 14.55 14.56 -11.29
C LEU A 104 14.65 16.07 -11.59
N ASN A 105 13.55 16.81 -11.53
CA ASN A 105 13.54 18.22 -11.78
C ASN A 105 14.20 19.00 -10.64
N SER A 106 15.15 19.90 -11.00
CA SER A 106 15.89 20.76 -10.07
C SER A 106 15.28 22.15 -9.89
N ASP A 107 14.09 22.42 -10.48
CA ASP A 107 13.43 23.71 -10.33
C ASP A 107 12.88 23.93 -8.91
N LYS A 108 12.45 25.17 -8.61
CA LYS A 108 11.92 25.55 -7.28
C LYS A 108 10.82 24.64 -6.71
N PHE A 109 10.13 23.89 -7.56
CA PHE A 109 9.10 22.92 -7.21
C PHE A 109 9.50 21.48 -7.56
N GLY A 110 10.77 21.25 -7.91
CA GLY A 110 11.29 19.91 -8.21
C GLY A 110 11.39 19.01 -6.98
N LEU A 111 11.22 17.71 -7.19
CA LEU A 111 11.29 16.70 -6.13
C LEU A 111 12.68 16.04 -6.04
N LEU A 112 13.72 16.65 -6.61
CA LEU A 112 15.06 16.09 -6.62
C LEU A 112 15.63 15.88 -5.20
N LEU A 113 15.47 16.88 -4.33
CA LEU A 113 15.94 16.78 -2.93
C LEU A 113 15.28 15.65 -2.14
N PRO A 114 13.95 15.52 -2.10
CA PRO A 114 13.28 14.37 -1.49
C PRO A 114 13.71 13.03 -2.09
N PHE A 115 13.89 12.98 -3.42
CA PHE A 115 14.33 11.77 -4.12
C PHE A 115 15.74 11.34 -3.68
N GLU A 116 16.68 12.28 -3.57
CA GLU A 116 18.03 12.01 -3.10
C GLU A 116 18.03 11.56 -1.62
N ALA A 117 17.24 12.22 -0.77
CA ALA A 117 17.10 11.84 0.63
C ALA A 117 16.55 10.41 0.80
N VAL A 118 15.55 10.02 0.00
CA VAL A 118 15.00 8.65 0.02
C VAL A 118 16.02 7.62 -0.48
N SER A 119 16.85 7.96 -1.48
CA SER A 119 17.89 7.05 -1.97
C SER A 119 18.97 6.79 -0.90
N VAL A 120 19.40 7.81 -0.15
CA VAL A 120 20.31 7.67 0.99
C VAL A 120 19.67 6.85 2.11
N LEU A 121 18.40 7.09 2.41
CA LEU A 121 17.66 6.30 3.39
C LEU A 121 17.57 4.83 2.99
N LEU A 122 17.32 4.53 1.72
CA LEU A 122 17.30 3.16 1.21
C LEU A 122 18.65 2.47 1.39
N LEU A 123 19.73 3.16 1.08
CA LEU A 123 21.10 2.65 1.29
C LEU A 123 21.35 2.34 2.78
N ALA A 124 20.98 3.26 3.66
CA ALA A 124 21.11 3.07 5.10
C ALA A 124 20.29 1.88 5.61
N CYS A 125 19.08 1.70 5.12
CA CYS A 125 18.21 0.56 5.45
C CYS A 125 18.82 -0.78 5.00
N ILE A 126 19.39 -0.83 3.79
CA ILE A 126 20.04 -2.05 3.27
C ILE A 126 21.28 -2.40 4.13
N ILE A 127 22.14 -1.43 4.39
CA ILE A 127 23.33 -1.63 5.23
C ILE A 127 22.90 -2.06 6.65
N GLY A 128 21.95 -1.36 7.24
CA GLY A 128 21.43 -1.68 8.59
C GLY A 128 20.85 -3.08 8.67
N GLY A 129 20.05 -3.47 7.67
CA GLY A 129 19.47 -4.82 7.57
C GLY A 129 20.55 -5.91 7.48
N VAL A 130 21.57 -5.71 6.67
CA VAL A 130 22.69 -6.66 6.53
C VAL A 130 23.51 -6.74 7.81
N VAL A 131 23.80 -5.60 8.46
CA VAL A 131 24.56 -5.57 9.72
C VAL A 131 23.83 -6.28 10.84
N VAL A 132 22.52 -6.07 10.97
CA VAL A 132 21.67 -6.76 11.96
C VAL A 132 21.60 -8.26 11.67
N ALA A 133 21.39 -8.64 10.42
CA ALA A 133 21.30 -10.05 10.02
C ALA A 133 22.63 -10.80 10.20
N ARG A 134 23.77 -10.12 10.07
CA ARG A 134 25.12 -10.71 10.22
C ARG A 134 25.51 -10.97 11.67
N ARG A 135 24.74 -10.53 12.65
CA ARG A 135 25.07 -10.72 14.07
C ARG A 135 25.10 -12.22 14.39
N ARG A 136 26.32 -12.69 14.73
CA ARG A 136 26.57 -14.07 15.20
C ARG A 136 25.96 -14.30 16.58
#